data_adb3b9fb4baae8c805a9c0f32f266e74
#
_entry.id   adb3b9fb4baae8c805a9c0f32f266e74
#
_cell.length_a   1.000
_cell.length_b   1.000
_cell.length_c   1.000
_cell.angle_alpha   90.00
_cell.angle_beta   90.00
_cell.angle_gamma   90.00
#
_symmetry.space_group_name_H-M   'P 1'
#
loop_
_entity.id
_entity.type
_entity.pdbx_description
1 polymer ?
#
loop_
_entity_poly.entity_id
_entity_poly.type
_entity_poly.pdbx_seq_one_letter_code
_entity_poly.pdbx_strand_id
1 'polypeptide(L)'
;YYPLESLCALTGKKLDAAQMMRELEAFFTEDEAELGKIEISRRGDRFCLCIPEKGSAYVHEHFAETGFIYELIRLIGEHDCKLEDIRRLFLSHSENIYVEEMQGEDFDVMIRFPEGMGDPYCYCFRDEGCHVIYHRFLPEDYAELMKA
;
A
#
# COMPACT_ATOMS: atom_id res chain seq x y z
N TYR A 1 -3.34 4.88 0.89
CA TYR A 1 -4.57 5.31 0.20
C TYR A 1 -4.71 4.62 -1.14
N TYR A 2 -5.91 4.12 -1.40
CA TYR A 2 -6.24 3.43 -2.65
C TYR A 2 -7.17 4.29 -3.48
N PRO A 3 -6.80 4.62 -4.74
CA PRO A 3 -7.72 5.30 -5.66
C PRO A 3 -8.94 4.42 -5.98
N LEU A 4 -10.08 5.06 -6.22
CA LEU A 4 -11.31 4.34 -6.57
C LEU A 4 -11.10 3.41 -7.78
N GLU A 5 -10.38 3.85 -8.79
CA GLU A 5 -10.10 3.05 -9.99
C GLU A 5 -9.36 1.75 -9.67
N SER A 6 -8.39 1.79 -8.76
CA SER A 6 -7.66 0.60 -8.33
C SER A 6 -8.57 -0.40 -7.62
N LEU A 7 -9.46 0.10 -6.77
CA LEU A 7 -10.41 -0.75 -6.06
C LEU A 7 -11.45 -1.36 -7.02
N CYS A 8 -11.91 -0.59 -8.01
CA CYS A 8 -12.79 -1.10 -9.05
C CYS A 8 -12.11 -2.21 -9.85
N ALA A 9 -10.83 -2.04 -10.19
CA ALA A 9 -10.06 -3.06 -10.90
C ALA A 9 -9.90 -4.34 -10.07
N LEU A 10 -9.61 -4.21 -8.77
CA LEU A 10 -9.44 -5.34 -7.86
C LEU A 10 -10.75 -6.11 -7.64
N THR A 11 -11.87 -5.42 -7.53
CA THR A 11 -13.18 -6.05 -7.29
C THR A 11 -13.89 -6.50 -8.56
N GLY A 12 -13.46 -6.03 -9.71
CA GLY A 12 -14.12 -6.27 -10.99
C GLY A 12 -15.45 -5.53 -11.16
N LYS A 13 -15.74 -4.56 -10.29
CA LYS A 13 -16.99 -3.80 -10.29
C LYS A 13 -16.74 -2.34 -10.59
N LYS A 14 -17.58 -1.75 -11.44
CA LYS A 14 -17.59 -0.30 -11.68
C LYS A 14 -18.56 0.36 -10.72
N LEU A 15 -18.02 0.95 -9.66
CA LEU A 15 -18.80 1.60 -8.60
C LEU A 15 -18.35 3.05 -8.45
N ASP A 16 -19.27 3.92 -8.02
CA ASP A 16 -18.89 5.25 -7.58
C ASP A 16 -18.28 5.18 -6.16
N ALA A 17 -17.76 6.28 -5.66
CA ALA A 17 -17.08 6.31 -4.36
C ALA A 17 -18.01 5.91 -3.20
N ALA A 18 -19.27 6.34 -3.21
CA ALA A 18 -20.23 6.00 -2.17
C ALA A 18 -20.60 4.51 -2.19
N GLN A 19 -20.77 3.94 -3.39
CA GLN A 19 -21.03 2.51 -3.56
C GLN A 19 -19.83 1.67 -3.13
N MET A 20 -18.62 2.09 -3.49
CA MET A 20 -17.39 1.41 -3.08
C MET A 20 -17.24 1.41 -1.57
N MET A 21 -17.54 2.51 -0.91
CA MET A 21 -17.51 2.59 0.55
C MET A 21 -18.42 1.55 1.20
N ARG A 22 -19.65 1.40 0.70
CA ARG A 22 -20.61 0.41 1.20
C ARG A 22 -20.14 -1.03 0.95
N GLU A 23 -19.57 -1.28 -0.23
CA GLU A 23 -19.03 -2.62 -0.56
C GLU A 23 -17.87 -3.01 0.36
N LEU A 24 -16.95 -2.09 0.62
CA LEU A 24 -15.82 -2.34 1.52
C LEU A 24 -16.27 -2.57 2.96
N GLU A 25 -17.21 -1.77 3.44
CA GLU A 25 -17.77 -1.93 4.79
C GLU A 25 -18.44 -3.30 4.95
N ALA A 26 -19.25 -3.71 3.98
CA ALA A 26 -19.90 -5.02 3.99
C ALA A 26 -18.89 -6.17 3.95
N PHE A 27 -17.88 -6.05 3.08
CA PHE A 27 -16.83 -7.06 2.93
C PHE A 27 -16.06 -7.27 4.24
N PHE A 28 -15.62 -6.20 4.86
CA PHE A 28 -14.82 -6.31 6.09
C PHE A 28 -15.64 -6.65 7.32
N THR A 29 -16.94 -6.39 7.32
CA THR A 29 -17.84 -6.78 8.41
C THR A 29 -17.94 -8.31 8.54
N GLU A 30 -17.91 -9.02 7.41
CA GLU A 30 -17.96 -10.49 7.41
C GLU A 30 -16.75 -11.11 8.13
N ASP A 31 -15.58 -10.49 8.03
CA ASP A 31 -14.34 -11.00 8.61
C ASP A 31 -13.94 -10.29 9.91
N GLU A 32 -14.82 -9.49 10.50
CA GLU A 32 -14.53 -8.68 11.69
C GLU A 32 -14.08 -9.52 12.89
N ALA A 33 -14.62 -10.73 13.03
CA ALA A 33 -14.25 -11.61 14.13
C ALA A 33 -12.77 -12.01 14.12
N GLU A 34 -12.19 -12.16 12.93
CA GLU A 34 -10.80 -12.59 12.74
C GLU A 34 -9.85 -11.41 12.57
N LEU A 35 -10.27 -10.40 11.83
CA LEU A 35 -9.42 -9.27 11.47
C LEU A 35 -9.55 -8.08 12.41
N GLY A 36 -10.58 -8.05 13.26
CA GLY A 36 -10.94 -6.88 14.03
C GLY A 36 -11.66 -5.86 13.15
N LYS A 37 -12.06 -4.74 13.74
CA LYS A 37 -12.80 -3.70 13.02
C LYS A 37 -11.84 -2.88 12.15
N ILE A 38 -11.94 -3.05 10.85
CA ILE A 38 -11.18 -2.27 9.88
C ILE A 38 -11.92 -0.94 9.67
N GLU A 39 -11.23 0.15 9.95
CA GLU A 39 -11.77 1.48 9.74
C GLU A 39 -11.45 1.95 8.33
N ILE A 40 -12.48 2.43 7.63
CA ILE A 40 -12.36 2.91 6.27
C ILE A 40 -12.69 4.40 6.28
N SER A 41 -11.76 5.22 5.82
CA SER A 41 -11.99 6.64 5.61
C SER A 41 -11.83 6.99 4.13
N ARG A 42 -12.49 8.05 3.71
CA ARG A 42 -12.48 8.48 2.32
C ARG A 42 -12.09 9.94 2.21
N ARG A 43 -11.24 10.24 1.25
CA ARG A 43 -10.84 11.59 0.90
C ARG A 43 -11.03 11.77 -0.61
N GLY A 44 -12.19 12.32 -1.01
CA GLY A 44 -12.56 12.35 -2.43
C GLY A 44 -12.76 10.92 -2.95
N ASP A 45 -12.02 10.58 -4.00
CA ASP A 45 -12.04 9.23 -4.61
C ASP A 45 -10.94 8.31 -4.07
N ARG A 46 -10.36 8.64 -2.94
CA ARG A 46 -9.31 7.85 -2.31
C ARG A 46 -9.77 7.26 -1.01
N PHE A 47 -9.39 6.02 -0.77
CA PHE A 47 -9.79 5.24 0.41
C PHE A 47 -8.58 4.89 1.25
N CYS A 48 -8.67 5.12 2.55
CA CYS A 48 -7.69 4.70 3.53
C CYS A 48 -8.28 3.59 4.38
N LEU A 49 -7.58 2.46 4.42
CA LEU A 49 -7.97 1.31 5.24
C LEU A 49 -7.04 1.24 6.45
N CYS A 50 -7.61 1.32 7.64
CA CYS A 50 -6.86 1.19 8.88
C CYS A 50 -7.10 -0.18 9.48
N ILE A 51 -6.09 -1.03 9.46
CA ILE A 51 -6.16 -2.40 9.95
C ILE A 51 -5.73 -2.41 11.41
N PRO A 52 -6.58 -2.93 12.33
CA PRO A 52 -6.20 -3.00 13.74
C PRO A 52 -5.12 -4.07 13.99
N GLU A 53 -4.53 -4.04 15.16
CA GLU A 53 -3.48 -4.99 15.55
C GLU A 53 -3.90 -6.44 15.39
N LYS A 54 -5.14 -6.76 15.70
CA LYS A 54 -5.70 -8.10 15.51
C LYS A 54 -5.66 -8.56 14.05
N GLY A 55 -5.97 -7.66 13.12
CA GLY A 55 -5.90 -7.95 11.69
C GLY A 55 -4.46 -8.15 11.22
N SER A 56 -3.55 -7.34 11.71
CA SER A 56 -2.12 -7.49 11.40
C SER A 56 -1.58 -8.83 11.92
N ALA A 57 -1.98 -9.23 13.13
CA ALA A 57 -1.60 -10.52 13.70
C ALA A 57 -2.15 -11.68 12.88
N TYR A 58 -3.40 -11.59 12.43
CA TYR A 58 -4.01 -12.61 11.57
C TYR A 58 -3.23 -12.79 10.27
N VAL A 59 -2.89 -11.70 9.61
CA VAL A 59 -2.08 -11.73 8.39
C VAL A 59 -0.72 -12.37 8.66
N HIS A 60 -0.10 -12.01 9.78
CA HIS A 60 1.19 -12.57 10.19
C HIS A 60 1.13 -14.10 10.37
N GLU A 61 0.07 -14.61 10.99
CA GLU A 61 -0.10 -16.05 11.25
C GLU A 61 -0.44 -16.85 9.99
N HIS A 62 -1.26 -16.29 9.09
CA HIS A 62 -1.78 -17.01 7.93
C HIS A 62 -0.96 -16.80 6.66
N PHE A 63 -0.20 -15.71 6.59
CA PHE A 63 0.63 -15.36 5.44
C PHE A 63 2.08 -15.18 5.88
N ALA A 64 2.57 -16.07 6.72
CA ALA A 64 3.93 -16.04 7.25
C ALA A 64 4.99 -16.26 6.16
N GLU A 65 4.66 -15.98 4.92
CA GLU A 65 5.58 -16.04 3.81
C GLU A 65 6.65 -14.96 3.93
N THR A 66 7.86 -15.34 3.63
CA THR A 66 9.03 -14.51 3.76
C THR A 66 9.30 -13.68 2.51
N GLY A 67 8.26 -13.06 1.96
CA GLY A 67 8.43 -12.19 0.81
C GLY A 67 8.74 -10.77 1.21
N PHE A 68 9.39 -10.02 0.29
CA PHE A 68 9.69 -8.61 0.50
C PHE A 68 8.45 -7.79 0.88
N ILE A 69 7.33 -8.04 0.21
CA ILE A 69 6.10 -7.27 0.48
C ILE A 69 5.61 -7.46 1.91
N TYR A 70 5.78 -8.65 2.47
CA TYR A 70 5.45 -8.92 3.86
C TYR A 70 6.31 -8.11 4.83
N GLU A 71 7.62 -8.08 4.58
CA GLU A 71 8.55 -7.30 5.39
C GLU A 71 8.26 -5.80 5.29
N LEU A 72 7.90 -5.33 4.10
CA LEU A 72 7.53 -3.94 3.87
C LEU A 72 6.28 -3.54 4.65
N ILE A 73 5.22 -4.35 4.56
CA ILE A 73 3.96 -4.09 5.28
C ILE A 73 4.22 -4.07 6.79
N ARG A 74 5.01 -5.00 7.29
CA ARG A 74 5.36 -5.07 8.70
C ARG A 74 6.13 -3.83 9.16
N LEU A 75 7.11 -3.40 8.37
CA LEU A 75 7.91 -2.21 8.68
C LEU A 75 7.06 -0.94 8.71
N ILE A 76 6.19 -0.76 7.71
CA ILE A 76 5.29 0.40 7.63
C ILE A 76 4.33 0.44 8.83
N GLY A 77 3.92 -0.72 9.31
CA GLY A 77 3.06 -0.84 10.49
C GLY A 77 3.75 -0.53 11.82
N GLU A 78 5.07 -0.44 11.84
CA GLU A 78 5.81 -0.10 13.05
C GLU A 78 5.66 1.39 13.38
N HIS A 79 5.58 1.69 14.67
CA HIS A 79 5.56 3.06 15.14
C HIS A 79 6.90 3.73 14.81
N ASP A 80 6.85 4.97 14.35
CA ASP A 80 8.03 5.77 13.98
C ASP A 80 8.80 5.28 12.74
N CYS A 81 8.18 4.50 11.86
CA CYS A 81 8.79 4.15 10.58
C CYS A 81 9.07 5.40 9.75
N LYS A 82 10.28 5.49 9.19
CA LYS A 82 10.72 6.59 8.33
C LYS A 82 11.06 6.08 6.93
N LEU A 83 11.08 7.00 5.96
CA LEU A 83 11.46 6.65 4.59
C LEU A 83 12.86 6.03 4.51
N GLU A 84 13.77 6.45 5.36
CA GLU A 84 15.11 5.87 5.43
C GLU A 84 15.08 4.40 5.82
N ASP A 85 14.20 4.01 6.74
CA ASP A 85 14.05 2.61 7.16
C ASP A 85 13.55 1.75 5.99
N ILE A 86 12.62 2.29 5.22
CA ILE A 86 12.08 1.63 4.02
C ILE A 86 13.19 1.45 2.97
N ARG A 87 14.00 2.48 2.75
CA ARG A 87 15.12 2.42 1.82
C ARG A 87 16.14 1.35 2.23
N ARG A 88 16.44 1.24 3.50
CA ARG A 88 17.33 0.18 4.03
C ARG A 88 16.75 -1.20 3.79
N LEU A 89 15.45 -1.36 3.92
CA LEU A 89 14.79 -2.63 3.63
C LEU A 89 14.98 -3.03 2.16
N PHE A 90 14.75 -2.11 1.24
CA PHE A 90 15.01 -2.36 -0.18
C PHE A 90 16.47 -2.75 -0.42
N LEU A 91 17.41 -2.03 0.18
CA LEU A 91 18.85 -2.30 0.04
C LEU A 91 19.27 -3.63 0.64
N SER A 92 18.53 -4.14 1.63
CA SER A 92 18.80 -5.47 2.19
C SER A 92 18.44 -6.61 1.23
N HIS A 93 17.58 -6.35 0.25
CA HIS A 93 17.18 -7.32 -0.77
C HIS A 93 17.92 -7.16 -2.09
N SER A 94 18.45 -5.98 -2.40
CA SER A 94 19.21 -5.72 -3.60
C SER A 94 20.14 -4.53 -3.40
N GLU A 95 21.39 -4.66 -3.80
CA GLU A 95 22.36 -3.55 -3.74
C GLU A 95 22.03 -2.45 -4.73
N ASN A 96 21.34 -2.79 -5.81
CA ASN A 96 21.00 -1.87 -6.89
C ASN A 96 19.49 -1.61 -6.90
N ILE A 97 19.07 -0.54 -6.27
CA ILE A 97 17.69 -0.09 -6.33
C ILE A 97 17.61 1.23 -7.09
N TYR A 98 16.46 1.47 -7.70
CA TYR A 98 16.17 2.73 -8.36
C TYR A 98 15.33 3.59 -7.43
N VAL A 99 15.76 4.82 -7.17
CA VAL A 99 15.06 5.77 -6.30
C VAL A 99 14.84 7.06 -7.07
N GLU A 100 13.59 7.50 -7.12
CA GLU A 100 13.21 8.74 -7.79
C GLU A 100 12.40 9.61 -6.83
N GLU A 101 12.82 10.86 -6.64
CA GLU A 101 12.05 11.81 -5.87
C GLU A 101 10.84 12.27 -6.69
N MET A 102 9.67 12.28 -6.05
CA MET A 102 8.43 12.67 -6.70
C MET A 102 8.06 14.09 -6.29
N GLN A 103 7.64 14.88 -7.26
CA GLN A 103 7.25 16.29 -7.05
C GLN A 103 5.74 16.46 -6.90
N GLY A 104 5.00 15.35 -6.80
CA GLY A 104 3.55 15.37 -6.67
C GLY A 104 3.09 15.60 -5.23
N GLU A 105 1.80 15.84 -5.08
CA GLU A 105 1.17 16.03 -3.76
C GLU A 105 0.90 14.70 -3.05
N ASP A 106 0.89 13.60 -3.80
CA ASP A 106 0.46 12.31 -3.28
C ASP A 106 1.58 11.48 -2.66
N PHE A 107 2.78 11.56 -3.22
CA PHE A 107 3.92 10.77 -2.79
C PHE A 107 5.20 11.59 -2.82
N ASP A 108 6.15 11.22 -1.95
CA ASP A 108 7.45 11.89 -1.85
C ASP A 108 8.52 11.18 -2.68
N VAL A 109 8.45 9.86 -2.77
CA VAL A 109 9.51 9.07 -3.40
C VAL A 109 8.93 7.79 -4.01
N MET A 110 9.54 7.36 -5.13
CA MET A 110 9.30 6.05 -5.72
C MET A 110 10.58 5.23 -5.61
N ILE A 111 10.45 3.97 -5.19
CA ILE A 111 11.55 3.00 -5.13
C ILE A 111 11.13 1.76 -5.89
N ARG A 112 12.06 1.21 -6.67
CA ARG A 112 11.82 -0.07 -7.36
C ARG A 112 13.09 -0.90 -7.40
N PHE A 113 12.90 -2.21 -7.53
CA PHE A 113 14.00 -3.13 -7.75
C PHE A 113 14.48 -3.11 -9.21
N PRO A 114 15.73 -3.52 -9.47
CA PRO A 114 16.22 -3.63 -10.84
C PRO A 114 15.49 -4.76 -11.58
N GLU A 115 15.57 -4.72 -12.91
CA GLU A 115 15.02 -5.78 -13.74
C GLU A 115 15.67 -7.12 -13.39
N GLY A 116 14.91 -8.21 -13.54
CA GLY A 116 15.39 -9.56 -13.25
C GLY A 116 15.17 -10.06 -11.84
N MET A 117 14.68 -9.20 -10.94
CA MET A 117 14.36 -9.59 -9.56
C MET A 117 12.96 -10.22 -9.41
N GLY A 118 12.16 -10.23 -10.48
CA GLY A 118 10.81 -10.76 -10.42
C GLY A 118 9.79 -9.85 -9.73
N ASP A 119 10.18 -8.64 -9.41
CA ASP A 119 9.31 -7.64 -8.79
C ASP A 119 9.27 -6.40 -9.69
N PRO A 120 8.24 -6.26 -10.55
CA PRO A 120 8.16 -5.16 -11.50
C PRO A 120 7.54 -3.89 -10.93
N TYR A 121 7.09 -3.91 -9.68
CA TYR A 121 6.31 -2.82 -9.13
C TYR A 121 7.12 -1.56 -8.86
N CYS A 122 6.43 -0.41 -9.01
CA CYS A 122 6.92 0.88 -8.56
C CYS A 122 6.26 1.18 -7.21
N TYR A 123 7.06 1.23 -6.16
CA TYR A 123 6.58 1.48 -4.80
C TYR A 123 6.68 2.97 -4.48
N CYS A 124 5.54 3.62 -4.31
CA CYS A 124 5.48 5.05 -4.00
C CYS A 124 5.16 5.25 -2.52
N PHE A 125 5.91 6.12 -1.88
CA PHE A 125 5.81 6.36 -0.43
C PHE A 125 5.61 7.83 -0.12
N ARG A 126 4.86 8.08 0.94
CA ARG A 126 4.69 9.42 1.50
C ARG A 126 4.91 9.36 3.00
N ASP A 127 5.76 10.25 3.51
CA ASP A 127 5.96 10.43 4.95
C ASP A 127 4.95 11.44 5.48
N GLU A 128 4.03 10.96 6.31
CA GLU A 128 3.00 11.78 6.95
C GLU A 128 3.44 12.28 8.34
N GLY A 129 4.70 12.06 8.71
CA GLY A 129 5.26 12.48 9.99
C GLY A 129 5.16 11.41 11.06
N CYS A 130 3.97 10.89 11.35
CA CYS A 130 3.77 9.84 12.35
C CYS A 130 3.65 8.44 11.72
N HIS A 131 3.47 8.36 10.42
CA HIS A 131 3.39 7.10 9.68
C HIS A 131 3.77 7.32 8.22
N VAL A 132 4.03 6.23 7.52
CA VAL A 132 4.32 6.25 6.09
C VAL A 132 3.15 5.60 5.35
N ILE A 133 2.72 6.25 4.29
CA ILE A 133 1.71 5.73 3.38
C ILE A 133 2.42 5.19 2.14
N TYR A 134 1.95 4.07 1.59
CA TYR A 134 2.50 3.57 0.35
C TYR A 134 1.43 3.10 -0.61
N HIS A 135 1.78 3.10 -1.88
CA HIS A 135 0.99 2.49 -2.93
C HIS A 135 1.93 1.83 -3.93
N ARG A 136 1.58 0.62 -4.35
CA ARG A 136 2.36 -0.17 -5.29
C ARG A 136 1.70 -0.13 -6.66
N PHE A 137 2.40 0.40 -7.65
CA PHE A 137 1.91 0.53 -9.02
C PHE A 137 2.59 -0.46 -9.95
N LEU A 138 1.86 -0.98 -10.92
CA LEU A 138 2.48 -1.59 -12.09
C LEU A 138 3.19 -0.49 -12.90
N PRO A 139 4.23 -0.82 -13.68
CA PRO A 139 4.95 0.20 -14.46
C PRO A 139 4.06 1.04 -15.37
N GLU A 140 3.06 0.43 -15.99
CA GLU A 140 2.12 1.13 -16.86
C GLU A 140 1.29 2.17 -16.09
N ASP A 141 0.81 1.78 -14.91
CA ASP A 141 0.00 2.65 -14.06
C ASP A 141 0.83 3.79 -13.47
N TYR A 142 2.08 3.51 -13.13
CA TYR A 142 3.01 4.54 -12.68
C TYR A 142 3.29 5.55 -13.79
N ALA A 143 3.49 5.08 -15.02
CA ALA A 143 3.70 5.95 -16.17
C ALA A 143 2.49 6.88 -16.39
N GLU A 144 1.27 6.37 -16.23
CA GLU A 144 0.05 7.20 -16.33
C GLU A 144 -0.01 8.23 -15.20
N LEU A 145 0.34 7.86 -13.99
CA LEU A 145 0.40 8.78 -12.85
C LEU A 145 1.36 9.94 -13.13
N MET A 146 2.50 9.67 -13.74
CA MET A 146 3.52 10.69 -14.02
C MET A 146 3.16 11.62 -15.18
N LYS A 147 2.18 11.27 -15.99
CA LYS A 147 1.67 12.13 -17.07
C LYS A 147 0.66 13.17 -16.58
N ALA A 148 0.07 12.95 -15.44
CA ALA A 148 -0.99 13.79 -14.89
C ALA A 148 -0.49 15.16 -14.38
#